data_8e24eff1ff3ae32d09a04e82eeff6f7d
#
_entry.id   8e24eff1ff3ae32d09a04e82eeff6f7d
#
_cell.length_a   1.000
_cell.length_b   1.000
_cell.length_c   1.000
_cell.angle_alpha   90.00
_cell.angle_beta   90.00
_cell.angle_gamma   90.00
#
_symmetry.space_group_name_H-M   'P 1'
#
loop_
_entity.id
_entity.type
_entity.pdbx_description
1 polymer ?
#
loop_
_entity_poly.entity_id
_entity_poly.type
_entity_poly.pdbx_seq_one_letter_code
_entity_poly.pdbx_strand_id
1 'polypeptide(L)'
;MLKTRLLSERAKMPCFMTKGAACADMFLPADITIPPIDMSKNLKDNIIKIPLDIAFDIPSGFKIVMYPRSSLLIKRGLIQPVSIIDEDYHGNVHAPLVNITNEPIELK
;
A
#
# COMPACT_ATOMS: atom_id res chain seq x y z
N MET A 1 10.88 11.62 -16.45
CA MET A 1 10.54 10.19 -16.34
C MET A 1 10.45 9.78 -14.86
N LEU A 2 9.51 8.94 -14.56
CA LEU A 2 9.34 8.43 -13.18
C LEU A 2 10.54 7.57 -12.78
N LYS A 3 11.08 7.85 -11.60
CA LYS A 3 12.15 7.06 -10.99
C LYS A 3 11.66 6.49 -9.67
N THR A 4 12.00 5.23 -9.43
CA THR A 4 11.67 4.53 -8.18
C THR A 4 12.97 4.22 -7.45
N ARG A 5 13.01 4.58 -6.16
CA ARG A 5 14.15 4.27 -5.30
C ARG A 5 13.76 3.18 -4.31
N LEU A 6 14.55 2.14 -4.22
CA LEU A 6 14.35 1.07 -3.23
C LEU A 6 15.08 1.48 -1.95
N LEU A 7 14.37 1.50 -0.83
CA LEU A 7 14.87 1.99 0.45
C LEU A 7 15.42 0.87 1.35
N SER A 8 15.22 -0.39 0.97
CA SER A 8 15.76 -1.54 1.71
C SER A 8 16.06 -2.70 0.75
N GLU A 9 16.78 -3.68 1.24
CA GLU A 9 17.08 -4.89 0.46
C GLU A 9 15.82 -5.72 0.18
N ARG A 10 14.78 -5.57 0.99
CA ARG A 10 13.52 -6.29 0.82
C ARG A 10 12.53 -5.57 -0.08
N ALA A 11 12.79 -4.31 -0.39
CA ALA A 11 11.91 -3.52 -1.26
C ALA A 11 11.86 -4.12 -2.66
N LYS A 12 10.68 -4.04 -3.28
CA LYS A 12 10.46 -4.59 -4.61
C LYS A 12 9.96 -3.50 -5.54
N MET A 13 10.44 -3.52 -6.77
CA MET A 13 10.01 -2.59 -7.80
C MET A 13 8.55 -2.83 -8.16
N PRO A 14 7.74 -1.76 -8.33
CA PRO A 14 6.41 -1.91 -8.92
C PRO A 14 6.50 -2.58 -10.28
N CYS A 15 5.54 -3.43 -10.59
CA CYS A 15 5.60 -4.25 -11.78
C CYS A 15 4.22 -4.42 -12.41
N PHE A 16 4.15 -4.26 -13.74
CA PHE A 16 2.95 -4.63 -14.49
C PHE A 16 2.95 -6.15 -14.67
N MET A 17 2.02 -6.82 -14.01
CA MET A 17 2.00 -8.28 -13.97
C MET A 17 1.55 -8.92 -15.27
N THR A 18 0.80 -8.19 -16.11
CA THR A 18 0.41 -8.65 -17.44
C THR A 18 0.60 -7.53 -18.44
N LYS A 19 0.69 -7.87 -19.73
CA LYS A 19 0.86 -6.88 -20.78
C LYS A 19 -0.30 -5.89 -20.87
N GLY A 20 -1.51 -6.33 -20.54
CA GLY A 20 -2.70 -5.50 -20.58
C GLY A 20 -3.08 -4.86 -19.24
N ALA A 21 -2.24 -4.98 -18.23
CA ALA A 21 -2.55 -4.43 -16.91
C ALA A 21 -2.60 -2.90 -16.96
N ALA A 22 -3.67 -2.34 -16.37
CA ALA A 22 -3.84 -0.88 -16.30
C ALA A 22 -2.94 -0.24 -15.25
N CYS A 23 -2.57 -1.00 -14.21
CA CYS A 23 -1.79 -0.52 -13.08
C CYS A 23 -0.61 -1.44 -12.80
N ALA A 24 0.46 -0.85 -12.29
CA ALA A 24 1.57 -1.62 -11.76
C ALA A 24 1.23 -2.10 -10.35
N ASP A 25 1.58 -3.34 -10.04
CA ASP A 25 1.44 -3.87 -8.67
C ASP A 25 2.59 -3.38 -7.80
N MET A 26 2.25 -3.05 -6.55
CA MET A 26 3.22 -2.74 -5.52
C MET A 26 3.23 -3.87 -4.50
N PHE A 27 4.37 -4.07 -3.84
CA PHE A 27 4.60 -5.25 -3.01
C PHE A 27 5.00 -4.87 -1.60
N LEU A 28 4.62 -5.73 -0.64
CA LEU A 28 5.10 -5.60 0.72
C LEU A 28 6.56 -6.03 0.80
N PRO A 29 7.40 -5.29 1.54
CA PRO A 29 8.81 -5.69 1.71
C PRO A 29 8.99 -6.86 2.68
N ALA A 30 7.97 -7.15 3.51
CA ALA A 30 8.01 -8.23 4.49
C ALA A 30 6.60 -8.71 4.80
N ASP A 31 6.50 -9.92 5.32
CA ASP A 31 5.23 -10.43 5.82
C ASP A 31 4.76 -9.59 6.99
N ILE A 32 3.46 -9.39 7.10
CA ILE A 32 2.86 -8.61 8.17
C ILE A 32 1.53 -9.21 8.58
N THR A 33 1.22 -9.10 9.87
CA THR A 33 -0.08 -9.48 10.41
C THR A 33 -0.86 -8.23 10.77
N ILE A 34 -2.06 -8.10 10.22
CA ILE A 34 -2.95 -6.97 10.48
C ILE A 34 -3.97 -7.42 11.53
N PRO A 35 -3.94 -6.84 12.74
CA PRO A 35 -4.93 -7.22 13.77
C PRO A 35 -6.33 -6.77 13.39
N PRO A 36 -7.37 -7.43 13.92
CA PRO A 36 -8.73 -6.98 13.70
C PRO A 36 -8.98 -5.61 14.33
N ILE A 37 -10.01 -4.94 13.84
CA ILE A 37 -10.41 -3.65 14.38
C ILE A 37 -10.76 -3.79 15.86
N ASP A 38 -10.29 -2.82 16.66
CA ASP A 38 -10.56 -2.75 18.10
C ASP A 38 -11.54 -1.60 18.34
N MET A 39 -12.79 -1.93 18.64
CA MET A 39 -13.85 -0.95 18.83
C MET A 39 -13.74 -0.18 20.16
N SER A 40 -12.85 -0.59 21.07
CA SER A 40 -12.63 0.10 22.34
C SER A 40 -11.78 1.35 22.21
N LYS A 41 -11.16 1.57 21.06
CA LYS A 41 -10.36 2.77 20.77
C LYS A 41 -10.91 3.52 19.58
N ASN A 42 -10.39 4.71 19.30
CA ASN A 42 -10.79 5.47 18.13
C ASN A 42 -10.61 4.66 16.88
N LEU A 43 -11.58 4.71 15.96
CA LEU A 43 -11.51 3.94 14.71
C LEU A 43 -10.27 4.28 13.90
N LYS A 44 -9.85 5.55 13.90
CA LYS A 44 -8.65 5.98 13.18
C LYS A 44 -7.37 5.30 13.71
N ASP A 45 -7.35 4.91 14.97
CA ASP A 45 -6.18 4.26 15.58
C ASP A 45 -6.06 2.78 15.19
N ASN A 46 -7.05 2.27 14.45
CA ASN A 46 -7.03 0.93 13.87
C ASN A 46 -6.36 0.91 12.50
N ILE A 47 -6.02 2.06 11.94
CA ILE A 47 -5.37 2.13 10.65
C ILE A 47 -3.90 1.74 10.81
N ILE A 48 -3.48 0.70 10.10
CA ILE A 48 -2.10 0.26 10.09
C ILE A 48 -1.43 0.82 8.84
N LYS A 49 -0.40 1.64 9.02
CA LYS A 49 0.37 2.19 7.91
C LYS A 49 1.56 1.30 7.64
N ILE A 50 1.55 0.62 6.51
CA ILE A 50 2.61 -0.33 6.15
C ILE A 50 3.60 0.37 5.23
N PRO A 51 4.88 0.49 5.63
CA PRO A 51 5.89 1.04 4.73
C PRO A 51 6.18 0.05 3.61
N LEU A 52 6.24 0.54 2.38
CA LEU A 52 6.56 -0.28 1.22
C LEU A 52 8.06 -0.27 0.90
N ASP A 53 8.81 0.56 1.59
CA ASP A 53 10.26 0.74 1.43
C ASP A 53 10.63 1.13 0.00
N ILE A 54 9.78 1.95 -0.61
CA ILE A 54 10.04 2.57 -1.90
C ILE A 54 9.74 4.06 -1.81
N ALA A 55 10.42 4.82 -2.62
CA ALA A 55 10.18 6.24 -2.79
C ALA A 55 10.23 6.57 -4.28
N PHE A 56 9.54 7.62 -4.66
CA PHE A 56 9.44 8.02 -6.06
C PHE A 56 10.01 9.42 -6.28
N ASP A 57 10.61 9.61 -7.45
CA ASP A 57 10.91 10.92 -7.99
C ASP A 57 9.95 11.13 -9.16
N ILE A 58 8.85 11.84 -8.90
CA ILE A 58 7.76 12.01 -9.84
C ILE A 58 8.02 13.25 -10.71
N PRO A 59 7.92 13.12 -12.04
CA PRO A 59 8.08 14.27 -12.92
C PRO A 59 7.07 15.37 -12.62
N SER A 60 7.49 16.62 -12.81
CA SER A 60 6.62 17.77 -12.59
C SER A 60 5.34 17.66 -13.43
N GLY A 61 4.22 17.96 -12.81
CA GLY A 61 2.91 17.87 -13.45
C GLY A 61 2.24 16.50 -13.38
N PHE A 62 2.90 15.53 -12.73
CA PHE A 62 2.36 14.18 -12.56
C PHE A 62 2.12 13.85 -11.10
N LYS A 63 1.31 12.85 -10.87
CA LYS A 63 1.07 12.27 -9.54
C LYS A 63 0.95 10.76 -9.68
N ILE A 64 1.10 10.05 -8.57
CA ILE A 64 0.82 8.62 -8.51
C ILE A 64 -0.46 8.42 -7.71
N VAL A 65 -1.36 7.59 -8.20
CA VAL A 65 -2.56 7.21 -7.49
C VAL A 65 -2.45 5.74 -7.14
N MET A 66 -2.55 5.43 -5.84
CA MET A 66 -2.53 4.06 -5.35
C MET A 66 -3.96 3.58 -5.16
N TYR A 67 -4.31 2.50 -5.84
CA TYR A 67 -5.62 1.87 -5.74
C TYR A 67 -5.51 0.55 -4.98
N PRO A 68 -6.50 0.19 -4.17
CA PRO A 68 -6.56 -1.14 -3.59
C PRO A 68 -6.92 -2.18 -4.66
N ARG A 69 -6.47 -3.42 -4.45
CA ARG A 69 -6.98 -4.53 -5.25
C ARG A 69 -8.41 -4.83 -4.81
N SER A 70 -9.28 -5.09 -5.79
CA SER A 70 -10.69 -5.40 -5.50
C SER A 70 -10.84 -6.61 -4.56
N SER A 71 -9.95 -7.59 -4.67
CA SER A 71 -9.99 -8.79 -3.84
C SER A 71 -9.63 -8.54 -2.38
N LEU A 72 -8.95 -7.45 -2.04
CA LEU A 72 -8.60 -7.17 -0.65
C LEU A 72 -9.84 -7.07 0.23
N LEU A 73 -10.82 -6.26 -0.17
CA LEU A 73 -12.03 -6.10 0.62
C LEU A 73 -12.93 -7.33 0.53
N ILE A 74 -13.21 -7.79 -0.68
CA ILE A 74 -14.19 -8.85 -0.92
C ILE A 74 -13.74 -10.19 -0.34
N LYS A 75 -12.46 -10.55 -0.53
CA LYS A 75 -11.95 -11.87 -0.12
C LYS A 75 -11.25 -11.87 1.22
N ARG A 76 -10.65 -10.75 1.60
CA ARG A 76 -9.81 -10.69 2.78
C ARG A 76 -10.36 -9.81 3.89
N GLY A 77 -11.34 -8.95 3.62
CA GLY A 77 -11.89 -8.04 4.62
C GLY A 77 -10.89 -6.95 5.04
N LEU A 78 -10.04 -6.53 4.13
CA LEU A 78 -9.10 -5.42 4.35
C LEU A 78 -9.55 -4.22 3.54
N ILE A 79 -9.66 -3.07 4.19
CA ILE A 79 -9.95 -1.80 3.54
C ILE A 79 -8.64 -1.06 3.34
N GLN A 80 -8.40 -0.63 2.10
CA GLN A 80 -7.30 0.27 1.76
C GLN A 80 -7.89 1.44 0.99
N PRO A 81 -7.83 2.67 1.53
CA PRO A 81 -8.31 3.83 0.79
C PRO A 81 -7.41 4.15 -0.40
N VAL A 82 -7.97 4.79 -1.41
CA VAL A 82 -7.20 5.35 -2.51
C VAL A 82 -6.29 6.44 -1.95
N SER A 83 -5.03 6.41 -2.32
CA SER A 83 -4.03 7.36 -1.84
C SER A 83 -3.36 8.05 -3.01
N ILE A 84 -2.99 9.32 -2.82
CA ILE A 84 -2.31 10.11 -3.84
C ILE A 84 -0.90 10.41 -3.35
N ILE A 85 0.08 10.22 -4.23
CA ILE A 85 1.47 10.59 -3.97
C ILE A 85 1.78 11.80 -4.84
N ASP A 86 2.02 12.94 -4.20
CA ASP A 86 2.32 14.19 -4.88
C ASP A 86 3.75 14.21 -5.42
N GLU A 87 3.99 15.06 -6.42
CA GLU A 87 5.30 15.16 -7.05
C GLU A 87 6.41 15.63 -6.09
N ASP A 88 6.05 16.33 -5.04
CA ASP A 88 7.00 16.82 -4.04
C ASP A 88 7.18 15.87 -2.86
N TYR A 89 6.54 14.70 -2.87
CA TYR A 89 6.73 13.71 -1.82
C TYR A 89 7.83 12.72 -2.20
N HIS A 90 8.94 12.75 -1.47
CA HIS A 90 10.12 11.92 -1.73
C HIS A 90 10.38 10.87 -0.65
N GLY A 91 9.50 10.75 0.31
CA GLY A 91 9.66 9.81 1.42
C GLY A 91 9.17 8.41 1.10
N ASN A 92 9.28 7.53 2.11
CA ASN A 92 8.81 6.18 2.02
C ASN A 92 7.29 6.15 1.79
N VAL A 93 6.84 5.38 0.81
CA VAL A 93 5.42 5.23 0.51
C VAL A 93 4.80 4.23 1.46
N HIS A 94 3.64 4.55 2.00
CA HIS A 94 2.92 3.70 2.95
C HIS A 94 1.58 3.26 2.37
N ALA A 95 1.19 2.02 2.69
CA ALA A 95 -0.15 1.51 2.40
C ALA A 95 -0.95 1.49 3.71
N PRO A 96 -2.01 2.31 3.84
CA PRO A 96 -2.88 2.27 5.01
C PRO A 96 -3.89 1.13 4.86
N LEU A 97 -4.02 0.28 5.89
CA LEU A 97 -4.94 -0.85 5.88
C LEU A 97 -5.74 -0.91 7.18
N VAL A 98 -6.99 -1.35 7.07
CA VAL A 98 -7.85 -1.64 8.22
C VAL A 98 -8.43 -3.04 8.03
N ASN A 99 -8.33 -3.86 9.07
CA ASN A 99 -8.89 -5.21 9.08
C ASN A 99 -10.29 -5.17 9.71
N ILE A 100 -11.32 -5.35 8.90
CA ILE A 100 -12.72 -5.33 9.37
C ILE A 100 -13.26 -6.71 9.69
N THR A 101 -12.40 -7.72 9.83
CA THR A 101 -12.80 -9.06 10.23
C THR A 101 -12.59 -9.26 11.73
N ASN A 102 -12.98 -10.43 12.23
CA ASN A 102 -12.81 -10.79 13.64
C ASN A 102 -11.45 -11.43 13.95
N GLU A 103 -10.63 -11.67 12.95
CA GLU A 103 -9.41 -12.44 13.08
C GLU A 103 -8.22 -11.68 12.50
N PRO A 104 -6.99 -11.93 13.03
CA PRO A 104 -5.80 -11.38 12.40
C PRO A 104 -5.67 -11.87 10.95
N ILE A 105 -5.16 -11.04 10.07
CA ILE A 105 -4.92 -11.38 8.67
C ILE A 105 -3.44 -11.27 8.38
N GLU A 106 -2.86 -12.35 7.87
CA GLU A 106 -1.47 -12.38 7.44
C GLU A 106 -1.36 -12.02 5.97
N LEU A 107 -0.49 -11.07 5.66
CA LEU A 107 -0.12 -10.70 4.30
C LEU A 107 1.33 -11.12 4.06
N LYS A 108 1.54 -11.75 2.92
CA LYS A 108 2.87 -12.29 2.52
C LYS A 108 3.33 -11.71 1.21
#